data_c980552cb2e1f1e77b60e8876e90d9fc
#
_entry.id   c980552cb2e1f1e77b60e8876e90d9fc
#
_cell.length_a   1.000
_cell.length_b   1.000
_cell.length_c   1.000
_cell.angle_alpha   90.00
_cell.angle_beta   90.00
_cell.angle_gamma   90.00
#
_symmetry.space_group_name_H-M   'P 1'
#
loop_
_entity.id
_entity.type
_entity.pdbx_description
1 polymer ?
#
loop_
_entity_poly.entity_id
_entity_poly.type
_entity_poly.pdbx_seq_one_letter_code
_entity_poly.pdbx_strand_id
1 'polypeptide(L)'
;VKDKKVLICGDGGAAQAVKAVLQDEGCREMISMRRTKTADTITYEEACAKHHDCQIIVNTSPCGMYPNHLDRPIDLAAFPDCEAVVDLIYNPLQTRLCVQAKKRNIRCAGGLEMLVAQAKYAVEFFQQTKLADTIIDTIVTQLMSEKRNIVLIGMPSCGKTTIAQSLAKRLN
;
A
#
# COMPACT_ATOMS: atom_id res chain seq x y z
N VAL A 1 8.41 14.29 1.08
CA VAL A 1 7.04 14.81 0.94
C VAL A 1 7.05 16.33 0.78
N LYS A 2 8.05 16.97 1.40
CA LYS A 2 8.22 18.44 1.36
C LYS A 2 8.19 18.96 -0.09
N ASP A 3 7.44 20.03 -0.30
CA ASP A 3 7.26 20.71 -1.59
C ASP A 3 6.63 19.85 -2.71
N LYS A 4 6.07 18.68 -2.39
CA LYS A 4 5.42 17.79 -3.35
C LYS A 4 3.91 18.01 -3.42
N LYS A 5 3.34 17.70 -4.58
CA LYS A 5 1.89 17.65 -4.81
C LYS A 5 1.41 16.21 -4.63
N VAL A 6 0.42 16.02 -3.77
CA VAL A 6 -0.06 14.71 -3.34
C VAL A 6 -1.52 14.49 -3.71
N LEU A 7 -1.82 13.38 -4.36
CA LEU A 7 -3.18 12.91 -4.60
C LEU A 7 -3.56 11.85 -3.56
N ILE A 8 -4.65 12.08 -2.84
CA ILE A 8 -5.19 11.18 -1.83
C ILE A 8 -6.43 10.51 -2.38
N CYS A 9 -6.40 9.21 -2.59
CA CYS A 9 -7.54 8.41 -3.03
C CYS A 9 -8.36 7.99 -1.81
N GLY A 10 -9.46 8.68 -1.57
CA GLY A 10 -10.32 8.51 -0.40
C GLY A 10 -10.45 9.78 0.42
N ASP A 11 -11.44 9.82 1.33
CA ASP A 11 -11.70 10.98 2.19
C ASP A 11 -12.32 10.54 3.53
N GLY A 12 -12.00 9.33 3.99
CA GLY A 12 -12.41 8.79 5.30
C GLY A 12 -11.43 9.14 6.41
N GLY A 13 -11.58 8.51 7.58
CA GLY A 13 -10.72 8.73 8.74
C GLY A 13 -9.22 8.56 8.44
N ALA A 14 -8.85 7.53 7.66
CA ALA A 14 -7.47 7.32 7.24
C ALA A 14 -6.93 8.47 6.38
N ALA A 15 -7.76 9.04 5.48
CA ALA A 15 -7.38 10.20 4.69
C ALA A 15 -7.13 11.43 5.54
N GLN A 16 -7.91 11.64 6.61
CA GLN A 16 -7.72 12.77 7.52
C GLN A 16 -6.40 12.66 8.28
N ALA A 17 -6.04 11.45 8.77
CA ALA A 17 -4.76 11.21 9.40
C ALA A 17 -3.58 11.46 8.44
N VAL A 18 -3.70 10.99 7.20
CA VAL A 18 -2.69 11.24 6.16
C VAL A 18 -2.56 12.72 5.86
N LYS A 19 -3.66 13.47 5.74
CA LYS A 19 -3.65 14.92 5.51
C LYS A 19 -2.90 15.66 6.61
N ALA A 20 -3.15 15.31 7.88
CA ALA A 20 -2.45 15.91 9.02
C ALA A 20 -0.94 15.72 8.92
N VAL A 21 -0.49 14.48 8.70
CA VAL A 21 0.95 14.17 8.54
C VAL A 21 1.56 14.89 7.34
N LEU A 22 0.87 14.92 6.20
CA LEU A 22 1.35 15.60 5.00
C LEU A 22 1.48 17.12 5.20
N GLN A 23 0.59 17.71 6.00
CA GLN A 23 0.65 19.12 6.36
C GLN A 23 1.85 19.42 7.25
N ASP A 24 2.09 18.61 8.27
CA ASP A 24 3.24 18.74 9.18
C ASP A 24 4.57 18.56 8.44
N GLU A 25 4.60 17.68 7.43
CA GLU A 25 5.77 17.40 6.59
C GLU A 25 6.00 18.44 5.46
N GLY A 26 5.20 19.50 5.41
CA GLY A 26 5.37 20.59 4.45
C GLY A 26 5.01 20.23 3.02
N CYS A 27 3.98 19.42 2.81
CA CYS A 27 3.43 19.14 1.49
C CYS A 27 2.94 20.43 0.81
N ARG A 28 3.25 20.61 -0.48
CA ARG A 28 2.89 21.83 -1.23
C ARG A 28 1.39 21.92 -1.50
N GLU A 29 0.79 20.82 -1.92
CA GLU A 29 -0.62 20.76 -2.33
C GLU A 29 -1.17 19.37 -2.07
N MET A 30 -2.35 19.27 -1.47
CA MET A 30 -3.06 18.03 -1.21
C MET A 30 -4.41 18.04 -1.92
N ILE A 31 -4.68 16.99 -2.69
CA ILE A 31 -5.93 16.86 -3.45
C ILE A 31 -6.58 15.54 -3.04
N SER A 32 -7.81 15.61 -2.56
CA SER A 32 -8.60 14.43 -2.22
C SER A 32 -9.50 14.03 -3.38
N MET A 33 -9.46 12.75 -3.73
CA MET A 33 -10.25 12.17 -4.81
C MET A 33 -11.23 11.12 -4.27
N ARG A 34 -12.46 11.14 -4.77
CA ARG A 34 -13.50 10.13 -4.50
C ARG A 34 -14.19 9.69 -5.78
N ARG A 35 -14.87 8.54 -5.73
CA ARG A 35 -15.73 8.08 -6.82
C ARG A 35 -16.87 9.06 -7.09
N THR A 36 -17.47 9.61 -6.04
CA THR A 36 -18.52 10.63 -6.14
C THR A 36 -18.00 11.92 -5.53
N LYS A 37 -18.04 13.00 -6.29
CA LYS A 37 -17.58 14.34 -5.88
C LYS A 37 -18.34 14.86 -4.67
N THR A 38 -17.62 15.54 -3.79
CA THR A 38 -18.15 16.35 -2.67
C THR A 38 -17.57 17.76 -2.76
N ALA A 39 -17.93 18.65 -1.82
CA ALA A 39 -17.40 20.03 -1.83
C ALA A 39 -15.86 20.06 -1.79
N ASP A 40 -15.24 19.14 -1.05
CA ASP A 40 -13.80 19.12 -0.78
C ASP A 40 -13.04 18.02 -1.55
N THR A 41 -13.70 17.35 -2.51
CA THR A 41 -13.09 16.25 -3.28
C THR A 41 -13.35 16.40 -4.77
N ILE A 42 -12.47 15.80 -5.57
CA ILE A 42 -12.61 15.71 -7.03
C ILE A 42 -12.91 14.29 -7.47
N THR A 43 -13.29 14.11 -8.74
CA THR A 43 -13.42 12.78 -9.35
C THR A 43 -12.09 12.31 -9.95
N TYR A 44 -12.06 11.05 -10.40
CA TYR A 44 -10.91 10.49 -11.12
C TYR A 44 -10.64 11.26 -12.43
N GLU A 45 -11.69 11.57 -13.17
CA GLU A 45 -11.59 12.30 -14.43
C GLU A 45 -11.01 13.70 -14.21
N GLU A 46 -11.46 14.40 -13.16
CA GLU A 46 -10.92 15.71 -12.79
C GLU A 46 -9.45 15.61 -12.35
N ALA A 47 -9.08 14.56 -11.60
CA ALA A 47 -7.69 14.32 -11.20
C ALA A 47 -6.78 14.13 -12.41
N CYS A 48 -7.19 13.30 -13.37
CA CYS A 48 -6.44 13.06 -14.60
C CYS A 48 -6.33 14.32 -15.48
N ALA A 49 -7.39 15.13 -15.53
CA ALA A 49 -7.42 16.31 -16.40
C ALA A 49 -6.62 17.50 -15.84
N LYS A 50 -6.65 17.71 -14.51
CA LYS A 50 -6.15 18.94 -13.88
C LYS A 50 -4.97 18.71 -12.93
N HIS A 51 -4.74 17.48 -12.50
CA HIS A 51 -3.76 17.14 -11.45
C HIS A 51 -2.88 15.94 -11.81
N HIS A 52 -2.68 15.68 -13.11
CA HIS A 52 -1.81 14.64 -13.63
C HIS A 52 -0.33 14.83 -13.24
N ASP A 53 0.02 16.02 -12.78
CA ASP A 53 1.33 16.43 -12.25
C ASP A 53 1.56 16.04 -10.78
N CYS A 54 0.66 15.25 -10.17
CA CYS A 54 0.85 14.74 -8.82
C CYS A 54 2.06 13.81 -8.74
N GLN A 55 2.95 14.11 -7.80
CA GLN A 55 4.23 13.41 -7.61
C GLN A 55 4.10 12.25 -6.61
N ILE A 56 3.15 12.31 -5.70
CA ILE A 56 2.88 11.27 -4.72
C ILE A 56 1.40 10.90 -4.75
N ILE A 57 1.11 9.62 -4.69
CA ILE A 57 -0.25 9.09 -4.67
C ILE A 57 -0.41 8.23 -3.42
N VAL A 58 -1.43 8.55 -2.60
CA VAL A 58 -1.74 7.83 -1.36
C VAL A 58 -3.12 7.20 -1.47
N ASN A 59 -3.20 5.88 -1.44
CA ASN A 59 -4.48 5.17 -1.40
C ASN A 59 -4.91 4.95 0.05
N THR A 60 -5.92 5.70 0.47
CA THR A 60 -6.60 5.55 1.76
C THR A 60 -7.99 4.93 1.62
N SER A 61 -8.36 4.53 0.39
CA SER A 61 -9.65 3.90 0.09
C SER A 61 -9.56 2.38 0.20
N PRO A 62 -10.70 1.67 0.34
CA PRO A 62 -10.72 0.21 0.32
C PRO A 62 -10.57 -0.40 -1.09
N CYS A 63 -10.37 0.42 -2.12
CA CYS A 63 -10.24 -0.06 -3.50
C CYS A 63 -8.95 -0.83 -3.70
N GLY A 64 -9.05 -2.11 -4.02
CA GLY A 64 -7.92 -3.04 -4.11
C GLY A 64 -7.75 -3.93 -2.88
N MET A 65 -8.60 -3.77 -1.84
CA MET A 65 -8.65 -4.65 -0.68
C MET A 65 -9.49 -5.90 -0.99
N TYR A 66 -9.18 -7.02 -0.36
CA TYR A 66 -10.02 -8.22 -0.43
C TYR A 66 -11.48 -7.93 0.01
N PRO A 67 -12.51 -8.45 -0.67
CA PRO A 67 -12.47 -9.40 -1.79
C PRO A 67 -12.18 -8.78 -3.17
N ASN A 68 -12.30 -7.46 -3.33
CA ASN A 68 -12.17 -6.76 -4.62
C ASN A 68 -10.70 -6.41 -4.93
N HIS A 69 -9.79 -7.35 -4.69
CA HIS A 69 -8.34 -7.18 -4.83
C HIS A 69 -7.86 -6.96 -6.27
N LEU A 70 -8.73 -7.13 -7.25
CA LEU A 70 -8.44 -6.85 -8.66
C LEU A 70 -8.65 -5.39 -9.04
N ASP A 71 -9.30 -4.61 -8.19
CA ASP A 71 -9.55 -3.21 -8.43
C ASP A 71 -8.31 -2.36 -8.10
N ARG A 72 -8.31 -1.15 -8.63
CA ARG A 72 -7.35 -0.09 -8.30
C ARG A 72 -8.06 1.26 -8.31
N PRO A 73 -7.69 2.19 -7.42
CA PRO A 73 -8.36 3.48 -7.33
C PRO A 73 -8.09 4.37 -8.55
N ILE A 74 -6.91 4.20 -9.18
CA ILE A 74 -6.46 5.00 -10.31
C ILE A 74 -5.57 4.16 -11.24
N ASP A 75 -5.33 4.67 -12.45
CA ASP A 75 -4.30 4.18 -13.36
C ASP A 75 -3.08 5.12 -13.31
N LEU A 76 -1.93 4.60 -12.88
CA LEU A 76 -0.68 5.38 -12.81
C LEU A 76 -0.18 5.85 -14.18
N ALA A 77 -0.72 5.33 -15.28
CA ALA A 77 -0.39 5.80 -16.61
C ALA A 77 -0.85 7.26 -16.83
N ALA A 78 -1.90 7.70 -16.11
CA ALA A 78 -2.40 9.07 -16.19
C ALA A 78 -1.56 10.08 -15.36
N PHE A 79 -0.58 9.62 -14.60
CA PHE A 79 0.24 10.45 -13.70
C PHE A 79 1.73 10.27 -14.02
N PRO A 80 2.23 10.90 -15.08
CA PRO A 80 3.61 10.71 -15.56
C PRO A 80 4.67 11.16 -14.54
N ASP A 81 4.35 12.16 -13.73
CA ASP A 81 5.28 12.73 -12.73
C ASP A 81 5.26 12.00 -11.38
N CYS A 82 4.52 10.88 -11.28
CA CYS A 82 4.41 10.13 -10.05
C CYS A 82 5.74 9.44 -9.69
N GLU A 83 6.30 9.81 -8.56
CA GLU A 83 7.59 9.30 -8.02
C GLU A 83 7.38 8.25 -6.92
N ALA A 84 6.25 8.32 -6.21
CA ALA A 84 5.97 7.44 -5.10
C ALA A 84 4.48 7.13 -4.94
N VAL A 85 4.20 5.91 -4.50
CA VAL A 85 2.86 5.42 -4.15
C VAL A 85 2.90 4.89 -2.72
N VAL A 86 1.93 5.29 -1.90
CA VAL A 86 1.68 4.73 -0.58
C VAL A 86 0.29 4.12 -0.59
N ASP A 87 0.19 2.83 -0.32
CA ASP A 87 -1.09 2.13 -0.28
C ASP A 87 -1.35 1.63 1.15
N LEU A 88 -2.39 2.14 1.82
CA LEU A 88 -2.70 1.76 3.19
C LEU A 88 -3.27 0.34 3.30
N ILE A 89 -3.53 -0.32 2.17
CA ILE A 89 -4.04 -1.68 2.16
C ILE A 89 -2.90 -2.67 2.52
N TYR A 90 -3.18 -3.57 3.46
CA TYR A 90 -2.28 -4.64 3.89
C TYR A 90 -2.76 -6.04 3.48
N ASN A 91 -4.01 -6.18 3.05
CA ASN A 91 -4.56 -7.43 2.53
C ASN A 91 -5.31 -7.20 1.20
N PRO A 92 -4.73 -7.60 0.05
CA PRO A 92 -3.50 -8.39 -0.13
C PRO A 92 -2.23 -7.61 0.21
N LEU A 93 -1.11 -8.31 0.42
CA LEU A 93 0.21 -7.70 0.66
C LEU A 93 0.70 -6.84 -0.51
N GLN A 94 0.24 -7.13 -1.72
CA GLN A 94 0.52 -6.35 -2.92
C GLN A 94 -0.78 -6.12 -3.68
N THR A 95 -1.24 -4.88 -3.66
CA THR A 95 -2.39 -4.45 -4.46
C THR A 95 -2.01 -4.28 -5.93
N ARG A 96 -3.01 -4.21 -6.80
CA ARG A 96 -2.80 -3.89 -8.21
C ARG A 96 -2.12 -2.54 -8.43
N LEU A 97 -2.38 -1.57 -7.55
CA LEU A 97 -1.73 -0.27 -7.57
C LEU A 97 -0.22 -0.40 -7.30
N CYS A 98 0.15 -1.14 -6.24
CA CYS A 98 1.57 -1.41 -5.92
C CYS A 98 2.28 -2.21 -7.00
N VAL A 99 1.61 -3.19 -7.61
CA VAL A 99 2.17 -3.97 -8.74
C VAL A 99 2.42 -3.05 -9.94
N GLN A 100 1.49 -2.14 -10.24
CA GLN A 100 1.66 -1.19 -11.34
C GLN A 100 2.81 -0.21 -11.06
N ALA A 101 2.92 0.31 -9.83
CA ALA A 101 4.03 1.18 -9.41
C ALA A 101 5.39 0.51 -9.63
N LYS A 102 5.54 -0.74 -9.17
CA LYS A 102 6.77 -1.53 -9.38
C LYS A 102 7.13 -1.72 -10.84
N LYS A 103 6.14 -2.03 -11.70
CA LYS A 103 6.36 -2.18 -13.16
C LYS A 103 6.83 -0.89 -13.83
N ARG A 104 6.54 0.25 -13.26
CA ARG A 104 6.93 1.59 -13.75
C ARG A 104 8.16 2.14 -13.04
N ASN A 105 8.83 1.35 -12.18
CA ASN A 105 9.96 1.78 -11.33
C ASN A 105 9.61 2.95 -10.40
N ILE A 106 8.33 3.06 -10.00
CA ILE A 106 7.85 4.03 -9.01
C ILE A 106 8.01 3.41 -7.61
N ARG A 107 8.55 4.15 -6.65
CA ARG A 107 8.67 3.70 -5.26
C ARG A 107 7.28 3.39 -4.70
N CYS A 108 7.14 2.27 -4.00
CA CYS A 108 5.85 1.86 -3.43
C CYS A 108 6.02 1.29 -2.04
N ALA A 109 5.23 1.80 -1.08
CA ALA A 109 5.05 1.25 0.25
C ALA A 109 3.61 0.74 0.41
N GLY A 110 3.46 -0.46 1.00
CA GLY A 110 2.16 -1.05 1.34
C GLY A 110 1.80 -0.85 2.81
N GLY A 111 0.57 -1.20 3.18
CA GLY A 111 0.03 -0.95 4.52
C GLY A 111 0.51 -1.89 5.64
N LEU A 112 1.31 -2.93 5.34
CA LEU A 112 1.72 -3.90 6.34
C LEU A 112 2.62 -3.29 7.44
N GLU A 113 3.59 -2.46 7.05
CA GLU A 113 4.47 -1.76 8.00
C GLU A 113 3.68 -0.82 8.91
N MET A 114 2.71 -0.09 8.34
CA MET A 114 1.80 0.77 9.11
C MET A 114 0.99 -0.06 10.12
N LEU A 115 0.47 -1.22 9.71
CA LEU A 115 -0.30 -2.13 10.58
C LEU A 115 0.53 -2.62 11.77
N VAL A 116 1.79 -2.99 11.54
CA VAL A 116 2.70 -3.45 12.61
C VAL A 116 3.12 -2.28 13.50
N ALA A 117 3.44 -1.13 12.91
CA ALA A 117 3.84 0.05 13.67
C ALA A 117 2.72 0.53 14.61
N GLN A 118 1.47 0.60 14.14
CA GLN A 118 0.35 0.97 14.99
C GLN A 118 0.17 0.01 16.18
N ALA A 119 0.35 -1.30 15.96
CA ALA A 119 0.26 -2.29 17.02
C ALA A 119 1.38 -2.10 18.05
N LYS A 120 2.62 -1.87 17.60
CA LYS A 120 3.76 -1.54 18.47
C LYS A 120 3.46 -0.33 19.35
N TYR A 121 3.03 0.78 18.74
CA TYR A 121 2.75 2.01 19.50
C TYR A 121 1.56 1.84 20.46
N ALA A 122 0.56 1.04 20.10
CA ALA A 122 -0.53 0.71 21.01
C ALA A 122 -0.03 -0.08 22.24
N VAL A 123 0.83 -1.09 22.04
CA VAL A 123 1.46 -1.84 23.15
C VAL A 123 2.28 -0.92 24.05
N GLU A 124 3.11 -0.04 23.48
CA GLU A 124 3.89 0.94 24.23
C GLU A 124 3.00 1.84 25.10
N PHE A 125 1.90 2.30 24.52
CA PHE A 125 0.95 3.16 25.24
C PHE A 125 0.27 2.44 26.38
N PHE A 126 -0.27 1.24 26.16
CA PHE A 126 -1.01 0.51 27.19
C PHE A 126 -0.10 -0.09 28.27
N GLN A 127 1.10 -0.50 27.92
CA GLN A 127 2.05 -1.11 28.85
C GLN A 127 3.04 -0.11 29.47
N GLN A 128 2.97 1.17 29.08
CA GLN A 128 3.90 2.22 29.53
C GLN A 128 5.37 1.82 29.34
N THR A 129 5.68 1.15 28.25
CA THR A 129 7.02 0.64 27.90
C THR A 129 7.47 1.21 26.56
N LYS A 130 8.76 1.05 26.26
CA LYS A 130 9.33 1.39 24.95
C LYS A 130 9.90 0.13 24.30
N LEU A 131 9.57 -0.08 23.05
CA LEU A 131 10.07 -1.17 22.21
C LEU A 131 10.99 -0.58 21.12
N ALA A 132 12.04 -1.30 20.78
CA ALA A 132 12.93 -0.90 19.69
C ALA A 132 12.17 -0.88 18.35
N ASP A 133 12.44 0.11 17.51
CA ASP A 133 11.77 0.23 16.20
C ASP A 133 12.10 -0.92 15.25
N THR A 134 13.26 -1.56 15.43
CA THR A 134 13.67 -2.76 14.69
C THR A 134 12.71 -3.94 14.81
N ILE A 135 11.83 -3.94 15.84
CA ILE A 135 10.80 -4.97 15.99
C ILE A 135 9.78 -4.90 14.84
N ILE A 136 9.55 -3.72 14.27
CA ILE A 136 8.63 -3.54 13.13
C ILE A 136 9.14 -4.34 11.94
N ASP A 137 10.40 -4.15 11.56
CA ASP A 137 11.01 -4.85 10.43
C ASP A 137 11.04 -6.37 10.63
N THR A 138 11.31 -6.79 11.88
CA THR A 138 11.32 -8.22 12.24
C THR A 138 9.95 -8.85 12.04
N ILE A 139 8.89 -8.23 12.59
CA ILE A 139 7.52 -8.75 12.48
C ILE A 139 7.02 -8.68 11.03
N VAL A 140 7.29 -7.59 10.32
CA VAL A 140 6.93 -7.46 8.89
C VAL A 140 7.57 -8.57 8.07
N THR A 141 8.87 -8.84 8.28
CA THR A 141 9.60 -9.91 7.58
C THR A 141 9.00 -11.29 7.88
N GLN A 142 8.68 -11.56 9.14
CA GLN A 142 8.04 -12.81 9.54
C GLN A 142 6.66 -12.96 8.88
N LEU A 143 5.78 -11.97 8.98
CA LEU A 143 4.46 -12.00 8.35
C LEU A 143 4.53 -12.16 6.82
N MET A 144 5.49 -11.52 6.18
CA MET A 144 5.72 -11.69 4.75
C MET A 144 6.16 -13.12 4.41
N SER A 145 6.97 -13.76 5.25
CA SER A 145 7.40 -15.15 5.03
C SER A 145 6.25 -16.15 5.17
N GLU A 146 5.41 -15.97 6.19
CA GLU A 146 4.23 -16.81 6.46
C GLU A 146 3.16 -16.72 5.36
N LYS A 147 3.09 -15.58 4.67
CA LYS A 147 2.12 -15.32 3.59
C LYS A 147 2.63 -15.72 2.20
N ARG A 148 3.82 -16.28 2.08
CA ARG A 148 4.37 -16.71 0.78
C ARG A 148 3.75 -18.02 0.35
N ASN A 149 3.17 -18.04 -0.85
CA ASN A 149 2.78 -19.25 -1.54
C ASN A 149 3.89 -19.69 -2.49
N ILE A 150 4.27 -20.95 -2.42
CA ILE A 150 5.25 -21.55 -3.35
C ILE A 150 4.48 -22.29 -4.43
N VAL A 151 4.63 -21.85 -5.67
CA VAL A 151 3.98 -22.46 -6.84
C VAL A 151 5.03 -23.20 -7.67
N LEU A 152 4.87 -24.51 -7.81
CA LEU A 152 5.73 -25.35 -8.64
C LEU A 152 5.15 -25.43 -10.06
N ILE A 153 5.90 -24.93 -11.03
CA ILE A 153 5.53 -24.92 -12.44
C ILE A 153 6.44 -25.89 -13.19
N GLY A 154 5.91 -26.62 -14.17
CA GLY A 154 6.67 -27.53 -15.01
C GLY A 154 5.79 -28.48 -15.78
N MET A 155 6.40 -29.24 -16.73
CA MET A 155 5.72 -30.20 -17.58
C MET A 155 5.06 -31.34 -16.75
N PRO A 156 4.05 -32.02 -17.30
CA PRO A 156 3.53 -33.27 -16.71
C PRO A 156 4.67 -34.25 -16.39
N SER A 157 4.54 -35.00 -15.32
CA SER A 157 5.50 -36.05 -14.88
C SER A 157 6.92 -35.59 -14.52
N CYS A 158 7.22 -34.30 -14.41
CA CYS A 158 8.57 -33.80 -14.04
C CYS A 158 8.85 -33.82 -12.50
N GLY A 159 8.09 -34.58 -11.72
CA GLY A 159 8.36 -34.76 -10.27
C GLY A 159 7.85 -33.62 -9.36
N LYS A 160 7.00 -32.70 -9.83
CA LYS A 160 6.46 -31.58 -9.05
C LYS A 160 5.83 -32.03 -7.72
N THR A 161 5.03 -33.09 -7.74
CA THR A 161 4.34 -33.62 -6.55
C THR A 161 5.34 -34.11 -5.50
N THR A 162 6.38 -34.81 -5.94
CA THR A 162 7.44 -35.33 -5.05
C THR A 162 8.21 -34.19 -4.40
N ILE A 163 8.55 -33.16 -5.19
CA ILE A 163 9.23 -31.95 -4.69
C ILE A 163 8.32 -31.19 -3.74
N ALA A 164 7.02 -31.01 -4.09
CA ALA A 164 6.06 -30.33 -3.23
C ALA A 164 5.92 -31.00 -1.87
N GLN A 165 5.81 -32.32 -1.82
CA GLN A 165 5.73 -33.09 -0.59
C GLN A 165 7.00 -32.97 0.28
N SER A 166 8.16 -33.03 -0.35
CA SER A 166 9.45 -32.86 0.34
C SER A 166 9.61 -31.45 0.90
N LEU A 167 9.20 -30.45 0.12
CA LEU A 167 9.27 -29.04 0.51
C LEU A 167 8.30 -28.73 1.66
N ALA A 168 7.06 -29.22 1.59
CA ALA A 168 6.07 -29.07 2.66
C ALA A 168 6.57 -29.63 4.01
N LYS A 169 7.24 -30.78 3.99
CA LYS A 169 7.84 -31.38 5.21
C LYS A 169 9.00 -30.56 5.82
N ARG A 170 9.63 -29.70 5.00
CA ARG A 170 10.76 -28.85 5.48
C ARG A 170 10.33 -27.47 5.94
N LEU A 171 9.15 -27.03 5.52
CA LEU A 171 8.61 -25.70 5.81
C LEU A 171 7.61 -25.70 6.98
N ASN A 172 7.13 -26.88 7.40
CA ASN A 172 6.40 -27.10 8.65
C ASN A 172 7.41 -27.52 9.72
#